data_3c30aa0ffa43a5e54d471e2775e4b71e
#
_entry.id   3c30aa0ffa43a5e54d471e2775e4b71e
#
_cell.length_a   1.000
_cell.length_b   1.000
_cell.length_c   1.000
_cell.angle_alpha   90.00
_cell.angle_beta   90.00
_cell.angle_gamma   90.00
#
_symmetry.space_group_name_H-M   'P 1'
#
loop_
_entity.id
_entity.type
_entity.pdbx_description
1 polymer ?
#
loop_
_entity_poly.entity_id
_entity_poly.type
_entity_poly.pdbx_seq_one_letter_code
_entity_poly.pdbx_strand_id
1 'polypeptide(L)'
;MKISRREWVLAATCWAEVLRAQNSHSNQLVWFNPADAAEIQAIAAQIIPDDDTPGAGTAGVIWFIDRSLAGYDQDKQELYKRGLAETQAKRAELFPGSTSIAGLSNEQQTALLKAIEKTEFFQQMRLHTILGFFGQPVGLKLLGVQHEMHYEPPFGYYDAEVARGGSK
;
A
#
# COMPACT_ATOMS: atom_id res chain seq x y z
N MET A 1 -39.14 18.43 17.34
CA MET A 1 -38.14 19.36 16.76
C MET A 1 -38.24 19.21 15.24
N LYS A 2 -38.72 20.20 14.50
CA LYS A 2 -38.83 20.10 13.02
C LYS A 2 -37.55 20.70 12.41
N ILE A 3 -36.74 19.86 11.85
CA ILE A 3 -35.51 20.30 11.16
C ILE A 3 -35.92 20.89 9.80
N SER A 4 -35.44 22.11 9.49
CA SER A 4 -35.74 22.79 8.25
C SER A 4 -34.98 22.19 7.06
N ARG A 5 -35.48 22.36 5.81
CA ARG A 5 -34.77 21.88 4.60
C ARG A 5 -33.36 22.45 4.45
N ARG A 6 -33.12 23.68 4.95
CA ARG A 6 -31.77 24.28 4.95
C ARG A 6 -30.80 23.58 5.92
N GLU A 7 -31.28 23.16 7.08
CA GLU A 7 -30.47 22.43 8.05
C GLU A 7 -30.12 21.03 7.54
N TRP A 8 -31.01 20.39 6.77
CA TRP A 8 -30.71 19.13 6.09
C TRP A 8 -29.62 19.27 5.02
N VAL A 9 -29.63 20.33 4.21
CA VAL A 9 -28.61 20.59 3.20
C VAL A 9 -27.25 20.86 3.85
N LEU A 10 -27.22 21.65 4.93
CA LEU A 10 -25.97 21.90 5.67
C LEU A 10 -25.43 20.63 6.37
N ALA A 11 -26.30 19.80 6.93
CA ALA A 11 -25.90 18.53 7.50
C ALA A 11 -25.34 17.58 6.43
N ALA A 12 -25.97 17.49 5.26
CA ALA A 12 -25.53 16.65 4.15
C ALA A 12 -24.16 17.08 3.58
N THR A 13 -23.87 18.39 3.52
CA THR A 13 -22.56 18.90 3.08
C THR A 13 -21.47 18.61 4.12
N CYS A 14 -21.75 18.78 5.42
CA CYS A 14 -20.82 18.39 6.48
C CYS A 14 -20.53 16.88 6.47
N TRP A 15 -21.54 16.04 6.27
CA TRP A 15 -21.35 14.58 6.17
C TRP A 15 -20.52 14.19 4.92
N ALA A 16 -20.73 14.87 3.80
CA ALA A 16 -19.94 14.64 2.61
C ALA A 16 -18.46 15.01 2.79
N GLU A 17 -18.19 16.07 3.58
CA GLU A 17 -16.81 16.46 3.91
C GLU A 17 -16.18 15.53 4.94
N VAL A 18 -16.92 15.08 5.93
CA VAL A 18 -16.45 14.06 6.89
C VAL A 18 -16.16 12.72 6.20
N LEU A 19 -17.03 12.28 5.28
CA LEU A 19 -16.80 11.08 4.46
C LEU A 19 -15.62 11.25 3.50
N ARG A 20 -15.45 12.46 2.93
CA ARG A 20 -14.30 12.79 2.09
C ARG A 20 -13.00 12.84 2.91
N ALA A 21 -13.04 13.34 4.14
CA ALA A 21 -11.92 13.34 5.07
C ALA A 21 -11.59 11.94 5.60
N GLN A 22 -12.57 11.07 5.77
CA GLN A 22 -12.35 9.65 6.13
C GLN A 22 -11.83 8.81 4.96
N ASN A 23 -12.22 9.14 3.72
CA ASN A 23 -11.67 8.53 2.50
C ASN A 23 -10.36 9.18 2.04
N SER A 24 -10.01 10.34 2.52
CA SER A 24 -8.69 10.94 2.41
C SER A 24 -7.76 10.36 3.50
N HIS A 25 -7.63 9.04 3.59
CA HIS A 25 -6.33 8.48 3.89
C HIS A 25 -5.46 9.01 2.76
N SER A 26 -4.85 10.16 3.04
CA SER A 26 -4.15 10.98 2.08
C SER A 26 -3.20 10.08 1.30
N ASN A 27 -3.42 9.95 -0.02
CA ASN A 27 -2.44 9.46 -0.96
C ASN A 27 -1.25 10.45 -0.99
N GLN A 28 -0.77 10.83 0.18
CA GLN A 28 0.34 11.70 0.41
C GLN A 28 1.50 10.88 0.96
N LEU A 29 2.62 10.96 0.27
CA LEU A 29 3.86 10.34 0.72
C LEU A 29 4.30 10.99 2.03
N VAL A 30 4.75 10.17 2.96
CA VAL A 30 5.21 10.58 4.30
C VAL A 30 6.74 10.55 4.35
N TRP A 31 7.36 9.52 3.80
CA TRP A 31 8.79 9.30 3.87
C TRP A 31 9.50 9.47 2.52
N PHE A 32 8.97 8.88 1.45
CA PHE A 32 9.54 9.02 0.12
C PHE A 32 9.30 10.42 -0.46
N ASN A 33 10.29 10.93 -1.20
CA ASN A 33 10.00 11.97 -2.19
C ASN A 33 9.31 11.37 -3.43
N PRO A 34 8.64 12.18 -4.26
CA PRO A 34 7.89 11.67 -5.41
C PRO A 34 8.74 10.91 -6.44
N ALA A 35 10.02 11.28 -6.61
CA ALA A 35 10.90 10.63 -7.56
C ALA A 35 11.26 9.21 -7.10
N ASP A 36 11.68 9.06 -5.84
CA ASP A 36 12.01 7.75 -5.26
C ASP A 36 10.78 6.85 -5.18
N ALA A 37 9.61 7.42 -4.83
CA ALA A 37 8.36 6.69 -4.82
C ALA A 37 7.99 6.10 -6.19
N ALA A 38 8.21 6.85 -7.27
CA ALA A 38 7.98 6.37 -8.64
C ALA A 38 8.90 5.20 -9.01
N GLU A 39 10.17 5.25 -8.59
CA GLU A 39 11.13 4.16 -8.80
C GLU A 39 10.73 2.91 -8.00
N ILE A 40 10.38 3.06 -6.73
CA ILE A 40 9.90 1.97 -5.87
C ILE A 40 8.60 1.37 -6.41
N GLN A 41 7.67 2.20 -6.89
CA GLN A 41 6.43 1.74 -7.51
C GLN A 41 6.70 0.92 -8.79
N ALA A 42 7.66 1.33 -9.62
CA ALA A 42 8.04 0.59 -10.82
C ALA A 42 8.64 -0.79 -10.46
N ILE A 43 9.47 -0.85 -9.43
CA ILE A 43 10.00 -2.14 -8.93
C ILE A 43 8.87 -3.03 -8.40
N ALA A 44 7.94 -2.48 -7.60
CA ALA A 44 6.80 -3.23 -7.07
C ALA A 44 5.90 -3.79 -8.19
N ALA A 45 5.65 -2.98 -9.22
CA ALA A 45 4.85 -3.38 -10.38
C ALA A 45 5.50 -4.51 -11.20
N GLN A 46 6.82 -4.63 -11.19
CA GLN A 46 7.51 -5.76 -11.82
C GLN A 46 7.53 -7.03 -10.95
N ILE A 47 7.44 -6.88 -9.62
CA ILE A 47 7.36 -8.02 -8.69
C ILE A 47 5.98 -8.70 -8.76
N ILE A 48 4.91 -7.89 -8.81
CA ILE A 48 3.52 -8.34 -9.01
C ILE A 48 2.94 -7.49 -10.13
N PRO A 49 3.10 -7.91 -11.39
CA PRO A 49 2.63 -7.14 -12.54
C PRO A 49 1.10 -7.15 -12.65
N ASP A 50 0.58 -6.12 -13.33
CA ASP A 50 -0.80 -6.12 -13.79
C ASP A 50 -0.92 -7.12 -14.96
N ASP A 51 -1.86 -8.07 -14.83
CA ASP A 51 -2.24 -9.02 -15.87
C ASP A 51 -3.78 -9.05 -15.98
N ASP A 52 -4.40 -10.22 -16.01
CA ASP A 52 -5.87 -10.36 -15.92
C ASP A 52 -6.43 -9.87 -14.58
N THR A 53 -5.55 -9.64 -13.63
CA THR A 53 -5.84 -9.10 -12.29
C THR A 53 -4.97 -7.87 -11.99
N PRO A 54 -5.47 -6.92 -11.17
CA PRO A 54 -4.67 -5.78 -10.74
C PRO A 54 -3.42 -6.24 -9.99
N GLY A 55 -2.25 -5.73 -10.36
CA GLY A 55 -0.97 -5.97 -9.71
C GLY A 55 -0.63 -4.94 -8.64
N ALA A 56 0.63 -4.92 -8.19
CA ALA A 56 1.10 -4.07 -7.10
C ALA A 56 1.06 -2.57 -7.46
N GLY A 57 1.25 -2.22 -8.73
CA GLY A 57 1.15 -0.84 -9.20
C GLY A 57 -0.27 -0.29 -9.02
N THR A 58 -1.26 -0.99 -9.59
CA THR A 58 -2.68 -0.62 -9.52
C THR A 58 -3.22 -0.72 -8.09
N ALA A 59 -2.78 -1.68 -7.30
CA ALA A 59 -3.15 -1.81 -5.89
C ALA A 59 -2.58 -0.69 -5.01
N GLY A 60 -1.62 0.11 -5.49
CA GLY A 60 -1.05 1.21 -4.73
C GLY A 60 -0.17 0.75 -3.56
N VAL A 61 0.59 -0.33 -3.75
CA VAL A 61 1.48 -0.90 -2.74
C VAL A 61 2.51 0.11 -2.23
N ILE A 62 2.86 1.11 -3.05
CA ILE A 62 3.77 2.20 -2.65
C ILE A 62 3.31 2.90 -1.36
N TRP A 63 1.99 3.09 -1.16
CA TRP A 63 1.46 3.73 0.05
C TRP A 63 1.67 2.88 1.30
N PHE A 64 1.62 1.56 1.16
CA PHE A 64 1.94 0.65 2.26
C PHE A 64 3.43 0.74 2.61
N ILE A 65 4.32 0.67 1.61
CA ILE A 65 5.78 0.71 1.82
C ILE A 65 6.19 2.06 2.44
N ASP A 66 5.67 3.16 1.93
CA ASP A 66 5.95 4.50 2.43
C ASP A 66 5.59 4.65 3.92
N ARG A 67 4.40 4.17 4.31
CA ARG A 67 3.95 4.21 5.70
C ARG A 67 4.69 3.25 6.61
N SER A 68 5.03 2.04 6.12
CA SER A 68 5.86 1.11 6.88
C SER A 68 7.22 1.72 7.22
N LEU A 69 7.88 2.34 6.25
CA LEU A 69 9.16 3.00 6.44
C LEU A 69 9.07 4.28 7.30
N ALA A 70 7.95 5.00 7.25
CA ALA A 70 7.72 6.15 8.12
C ALA A 70 7.44 5.75 9.58
N GLY A 71 6.97 4.52 9.83
CA GLY A 71 6.52 4.07 11.15
C GLY A 71 7.18 2.80 11.64
N TYR A 72 6.65 1.65 11.25
CA TYR A 72 7.00 0.35 11.81
C TYR A 72 8.41 -0.13 11.42
N ASP A 73 8.82 0.10 10.16
CA ASP A 73 10.09 -0.39 9.59
C ASP A 73 11.12 0.74 9.41
N GLN A 74 11.19 1.68 10.34
CA GLN A 74 12.14 2.79 10.28
C GLN A 74 13.60 2.33 10.22
N ASP A 75 13.92 1.18 10.80
CA ASP A 75 15.24 0.55 10.75
C ASP A 75 15.64 0.13 9.33
N LYS A 76 14.70 0.02 8.40
CA LYS A 76 14.93 -0.30 6.98
C LYS A 76 15.16 0.93 6.09
N GLN A 77 14.98 2.14 6.60
CA GLN A 77 15.12 3.37 5.80
C GLN A 77 16.48 3.47 5.11
N GLU A 78 17.57 3.21 5.82
CA GLU A 78 18.91 3.26 5.25
C GLU A 78 19.15 2.15 4.21
N LEU A 79 18.57 0.97 4.41
CA LEU A 79 18.58 -0.11 3.43
C LEU A 79 17.88 0.34 2.13
N TYR A 80 16.74 1.00 2.24
CA TYR A 80 16.00 1.49 1.07
C TYR A 80 16.73 2.60 0.34
N LYS A 81 17.31 3.59 1.04
CA LYS A 81 18.10 4.67 0.41
C LYS A 81 19.30 4.12 -0.35
N ARG A 82 20.10 3.29 0.33
CA ARG A 82 21.28 2.67 -0.27
C ARG A 82 20.91 1.76 -1.43
N GLY A 83 19.95 0.87 -1.22
CA GLY A 83 19.54 -0.10 -2.23
C GLY A 83 18.93 0.55 -3.48
N LEU A 84 18.16 1.63 -3.33
CA LEU A 84 17.65 2.38 -4.46
C LEU A 84 18.80 3.07 -5.23
N ALA A 85 19.76 3.69 -4.54
CA ALA A 85 20.92 4.30 -5.18
C ALA A 85 21.78 3.27 -5.93
N GLU A 86 22.03 2.09 -5.35
CA GLU A 86 22.74 0.98 -5.98
C GLU A 86 21.96 0.45 -7.21
N THR A 87 20.64 0.36 -7.13
CA THR A 87 19.77 -0.06 -8.25
C THR A 87 19.82 0.97 -9.39
N GLN A 88 19.80 2.25 -9.08
CA GLN A 88 19.94 3.32 -10.09
C GLN A 88 21.33 3.29 -10.75
N ALA A 89 22.39 3.06 -9.97
CA ALA A 89 23.75 2.89 -10.53
C ALA A 89 23.80 1.67 -11.47
N LYS A 90 23.21 0.54 -11.07
CA LYS A 90 23.13 -0.66 -11.89
C LYS A 90 22.30 -0.46 -13.16
N ARG A 91 21.21 0.30 -13.07
CA ARG A 91 20.42 0.73 -14.24
C ARG A 91 21.26 1.53 -15.23
N ALA A 92 22.02 2.52 -14.74
CA ALA A 92 22.88 3.34 -15.59
C ALA A 92 24.00 2.54 -16.27
N GLU A 93 24.53 1.53 -15.58
CA GLU A 93 25.51 0.58 -16.13
C GLU A 93 24.90 -0.28 -17.26
N LEU A 94 23.73 -0.88 -17.01
CA LEU A 94 23.10 -1.82 -17.94
C LEU A 94 22.40 -1.09 -19.11
N PHE A 95 21.85 0.07 -18.86
CA PHE A 95 21.04 0.84 -19.82
C PHE A 95 21.50 2.30 -19.90
N PRO A 96 22.68 2.58 -20.49
CA PRO A 96 23.17 3.93 -20.66
C PRO A 96 22.17 4.79 -21.42
N GLY A 97 21.86 5.97 -20.91
CA GLY A 97 20.87 6.89 -21.50
C GLY A 97 19.46 6.78 -20.93
N SER A 98 19.14 5.75 -20.13
CA SER A 98 17.90 5.73 -19.34
C SER A 98 18.03 6.68 -18.15
N THR A 99 16.94 7.35 -17.78
CA THR A 99 16.92 8.32 -16.68
C THR A 99 16.25 7.81 -15.43
N SER A 100 15.38 6.78 -15.56
CA SER A 100 14.59 6.21 -14.47
C SER A 100 14.34 4.73 -14.69
N ILE A 101 14.04 4.00 -13.62
CA ILE A 101 13.60 2.59 -13.69
C ILE A 101 12.22 2.52 -14.34
N ALA A 102 11.33 3.44 -13.98
CA ALA A 102 10.00 3.54 -14.53
C ALA A 102 9.97 3.79 -16.06
N GLY A 103 11.03 4.38 -16.61
CA GLY A 103 11.16 4.64 -18.05
C GLY A 103 11.75 3.48 -18.86
N LEU A 104 12.17 2.40 -18.23
CA LEU A 104 12.67 1.20 -18.90
C LEU A 104 11.52 0.37 -19.48
N SER A 105 11.80 -0.41 -20.55
CA SER A 105 10.85 -1.43 -21.01
C SER A 105 10.69 -2.56 -20.00
N ASN A 106 9.61 -3.34 -20.11
CA ASN A 106 9.38 -4.49 -19.21
C ASN A 106 10.55 -5.48 -19.20
N GLU A 107 11.14 -5.73 -20.37
CA GLU A 107 12.30 -6.63 -20.51
C GLU A 107 13.52 -6.06 -19.80
N GLN A 108 13.75 -4.74 -19.95
CA GLN A 108 14.86 -4.04 -19.29
C GLN A 108 14.68 -3.98 -17.78
N GLN A 109 13.45 -3.69 -17.30
CA GLN A 109 13.14 -3.74 -15.87
C GLN A 109 13.37 -5.15 -15.30
N THR A 110 12.89 -6.17 -15.99
CA THR A 110 13.11 -7.57 -15.60
C THR A 110 14.61 -7.91 -15.54
N ALA A 111 15.40 -7.49 -16.53
CA ALA A 111 16.84 -7.70 -16.54
C ALA A 111 17.55 -6.98 -15.39
N LEU A 112 17.16 -5.75 -15.09
CA LEU A 112 17.65 -4.99 -13.94
C LEU A 112 17.34 -5.69 -12.63
N LEU A 113 16.08 -6.12 -12.42
CA LEU A 113 15.68 -6.79 -11.18
C LEU A 113 16.39 -8.16 -11.00
N LYS A 114 16.63 -8.90 -12.06
CA LYS A 114 17.47 -10.10 -12.01
C LYS A 114 18.90 -9.81 -11.58
N ALA A 115 19.46 -8.67 -12.00
CA ALA A 115 20.82 -8.29 -11.62
C ALA A 115 20.94 -7.94 -10.12
N ILE A 116 19.85 -7.51 -9.48
CA ILE A 116 19.82 -7.12 -8.05
C ILE A 116 19.08 -8.15 -7.17
N GLU A 117 18.55 -9.24 -7.71
CA GLU A 117 17.67 -10.19 -7.00
C GLU A 117 18.24 -10.76 -5.70
N LYS A 118 19.58 -10.83 -5.61
CA LYS A 118 20.29 -11.37 -4.44
C LYS A 118 20.62 -10.32 -3.37
N THR A 119 20.34 -9.05 -3.64
CA THR A 119 20.60 -7.99 -2.67
C THR A 119 19.59 -8.01 -1.53
N GLU A 120 20.02 -7.59 -0.34
CA GLU A 120 19.15 -7.45 0.83
C GLU A 120 17.99 -6.49 0.54
N PHE A 121 18.27 -5.39 -0.18
CA PHE A 121 17.26 -4.44 -0.61
C PHE A 121 16.15 -5.09 -1.43
N PHE A 122 16.49 -5.88 -2.45
CA PHE A 122 15.49 -6.54 -3.29
C PHE A 122 14.66 -7.55 -2.50
N GLN A 123 15.28 -8.31 -1.59
CA GLN A 123 14.55 -9.27 -0.74
C GLN A 123 13.55 -8.55 0.18
N GLN A 124 13.96 -7.43 0.80
CA GLN A 124 13.06 -6.62 1.62
C GLN A 124 11.97 -5.96 0.78
N MET A 125 12.31 -5.43 -0.38
CA MET A 125 11.36 -4.84 -1.34
C MET A 125 10.30 -5.85 -1.77
N ARG A 126 10.72 -7.08 -2.09
CA ARG A 126 9.82 -8.18 -2.42
C ARG A 126 8.87 -8.52 -1.27
N LEU A 127 9.39 -8.62 -0.06
CA LEU A 127 8.58 -8.87 1.14
C LEU A 127 7.53 -7.78 1.34
N HIS A 128 7.94 -6.52 1.31
CA HIS A 128 7.01 -5.39 1.47
C HIS A 128 5.97 -5.33 0.33
N THR A 129 6.35 -5.68 -0.90
CA THR A 129 5.41 -5.74 -2.03
C THR A 129 4.35 -6.81 -1.80
N ILE A 130 4.75 -8.00 -1.37
CA ILE A 130 3.82 -9.11 -1.07
C ILE A 130 2.90 -8.73 0.08
N LEU A 131 3.43 -8.24 1.20
CA LEU A 131 2.63 -7.84 2.36
C LEU A 131 1.67 -6.70 2.02
N GLY A 132 2.16 -5.68 1.31
CA GLY A 132 1.34 -4.54 0.89
C GLY A 132 0.24 -4.93 -0.09
N PHE A 133 0.49 -5.86 -0.99
CA PHE A 133 -0.48 -6.33 -1.97
C PHE A 133 -1.56 -7.22 -1.32
N PHE A 134 -1.16 -8.27 -0.61
CA PHE A 134 -2.09 -9.20 0.01
C PHE A 134 -2.76 -8.65 1.29
N GLY A 135 -2.26 -7.56 1.84
CA GLY A 135 -2.94 -6.78 2.87
C GLY A 135 -4.07 -5.89 2.35
N GLN A 136 -4.26 -5.80 1.03
CA GLN A 136 -5.31 -4.98 0.41
C GLN A 136 -6.50 -5.84 -0.07
N PRO A 137 -7.69 -5.23 -0.23
CA PRO A 137 -8.89 -5.96 -0.67
C PRO A 137 -8.70 -6.73 -1.98
N VAL A 138 -7.94 -6.18 -2.93
CA VAL A 138 -7.64 -6.84 -4.21
C VAL A 138 -6.83 -8.11 -4.03
N GLY A 139 -5.79 -8.08 -3.21
CA GLY A 139 -4.97 -9.25 -2.90
C GLY A 139 -5.72 -10.31 -2.09
N LEU A 140 -6.49 -9.88 -1.09
CA LEU A 140 -7.34 -10.78 -0.29
C LEU A 140 -8.38 -11.50 -1.16
N LYS A 141 -8.98 -10.80 -2.12
CA LYS A 141 -9.92 -11.39 -3.07
C LYS A 141 -9.28 -12.49 -3.92
N LEU A 142 -8.03 -12.29 -4.36
CA LEU A 142 -7.28 -13.32 -5.11
C LEU A 142 -7.00 -14.57 -4.27
N LEU A 143 -6.84 -14.42 -2.96
CA LEU A 143 -6.69 -15.53 -2.02
C LEU A 143 -8.02 -16.22 -1.68
N GLY A 144 -9.15 -15.75 -2.24
CA GLY A 144 -10.48 -16.26 -1.91
C GLY A 144 -10.96 -15.83 -0.52
N VAL A 145 -10.27 -14.90 0.14
CA VAL A 145 -10.68 -14.33 1.41
C VAL A 145 -11.74 -13.26 1.12
N GLN A 146 -12.98 -13.53 1.51
CA GLN A 146 -14.02 -12.51 1.46
C GLN A 146 -13.71 -11.44 2.52
N HIS A 147 -13.63 -10.19 2.11
CA HIS A 147 -13.30 -9.06 3.00
C HIS A 147 -14.39 -8.78 4.05
N GLU A 148 -15.56 -9.37 3.89
CA GLU A 148 -16.59 -9.39 4.91
C GLU A 148 -16.29 -10.53 5.90
N MET A 149 -15.24 -10.35 6.69
CA MET A 149 -15.16 -11.08 7.94
C MET A 149 -16.25 -10.49 8.86
N HIS A 150 -17.46 -10.92 8.66
CA HIS A 150 -18.44 -10.93 9.73
C HIS A 150 -17.86 -11.88 10.78
N TYR A 151 -17.12 -11.30 11.73
CA TYR A 151 -16.78 -12.03 12.94
C TYR A 151 -18.11 -12.25 13.68
N GLU A 152 -18.70 -13.42 13.46
CA GLU A 152 -19.72 -13.91 14.38
C GLU A 152 -18.96 -14.47 15.59
N PRO A 153 -18.99 -13.75 16.72
CA PRO A 153 -18.36 -14.27 17.93
C PRO A 153 -18.97 -15.61 18.30
N PRO A 154 -18.20 -16.52 18.93
CA PRO A 154 -18.72 -17.81 19.35
C PRO A 154 -20.03 -17.67 20.12
N PHE A 155 -20.93 -18.63 19.93
CA PHE A 155 -22.22 -18.67 20.63
C PHE A 155 -22.03 -18.39 22.12
N GLY A 156 -22.76 -17.41 22.67
CA GLY A 156 -22.64 -17.00 24.08
C GLY A 156 -21.65 -15.87 24.36
N TYR A 157 -20.90 -15.37 23.36
CA TYR A 157 -19.97 -14.27 23.57
C TYR A 157 -20.67 -12.98 24.04
N TYR A 158 -21.85 -12.69 23.49
CA TYR A 158 -22.65 -11.53 23.88
C TYR A 158 -23.31 -11.71 25.26
N ASP A 159 -23.62 -12.96 25.64
CA ASP A 159 -24.24 -13.25 26.95
C ASP A 159 -23.28 -12.91 28.11
N ALA A 160 -21.97 -13.05 27.88
CA ALA A 160 -20.94 -12.69 28.84
C ALA A 160 -20.77 -11.19 29.04
N GLU A 161 -21.02 -10.39 27.99
CA GLU A 161 -21.02 -8.91 28.08
C GLU A 161 -22.29 -8.39 28.75
N VAL A 162 -23.45 -8.95 28.43
CA VAL A 162 -24.72 -8.58 29.05
C VAL A 162 -24.69 -8.89 30.55
N ALA A 163 -24.09 -10.01 30.95
CA ALA A 163 -23.93 -10.37 32.36
C ALA A 163 -22.99 -9.43 33.13
N ARG A 164 -22.05 -8.74 32.47
CA ARG A 164 -21.16 -7.73 33.09
C ARG A 164 -21.79 -6.32 33.16
N GLY A 165 -22.78 -6.03 32.33
CA GLY A 165 -23.48 -4.75 32.29
C GLY A 165 -24.69 -4.66 33.23
N GLY A 166 -25.05 -5.72 33.92
CA GLY A 166 -26.21 -5.82 34.78
C GLY A 166 -26.00 -5.46 36.25
N SER A 167 -25.14 -4.49 36.54
CA SER A 167 -25.10 -3.88 37.89
C SER A 167 -25.68 -2.48 37.81
N LYS A 168 -26.96 -2.36 38.14
CA LYS A 168 -27.58 -1.08 38.53
C LYS A 168 -27.14 -0.68 39.92
#